data_4600e58095923c6870a8f9f01d449630
#
_entry.id   4600e58095923c6870a8f9f01d449630
#
_cell.length_a   1.000
_cell.length_b   1.000
_cell.length_c   1.000
_cell.angle_alpha   90.00
_cell.angle_beta   90.00
_cell.angle_gamma   90.00
#
_symmetry.space_group_name_H-M   'P 1'
#
loop_
_entity.id
_entity.type
_entity.pdbx_description
1 polymer ?
#
loop_
_entity_poly.entity_id
_entity_poly.type
_entity_poly.pdbx_seq_one_letter_code
_entity_poly.pdbx_strand_id
1 'polypeptide(L)'
;MDSASLFTIPQLMLERLDVGWTFLLLLTRYTVFMMLVPGLGGGMNGITVRYPAAVVLALASLNPAQAVAVPVDMWLLAAQLVSEVLLGNIVALIPLTIVAGAQTAGHLASGTMGLNAAQLIDPTTSAALPDLARIYSDLSIIVFLLVGGHYLVISELAGLEQTIRPGSFVLSASGLETLISQ
;
A
#
# COMPACT_ATOMS: atom_id res chain seq x y z
N MET A 1 27.01 -13.31 40.30
CA MET A 1 26.23 -12.61 39.27
C MET A 1 27.26 -11.78 38.51
N ASP A 2 27.59 -12.22 37.30
CA ASP A 2 28.62 -11.57 36.49
C ASP A 2 28.18 -10.16 36.08
N SER A 3 29.10 -9.20 36.27
CA SER A 3 28.87 -7.80 35.85
C SER A 3 28.55 -7.68 34.36
N ALA A 4 28.93 -8.65 33.54
CA ALA A 4 28.59 -8.73 32.13
C ALA A 4 27.08 -8.94 31.88
N SER A 5 26.38 -9.65 32.78
CA SER A 5 24.91 -9.90 32.61
C SER A 5 24.05 -8.66 32.85
N LEU A 6 24.54 -7.68 33.61
CA LEU A 6 23.80 -6.43 33.88
C LEU A 6 23.79 -5.48 32.68
N PHE A 7 24.77 -5.59 31.78
CA PHE A 7 24.85 -4.77 30.55
C PHE A 7 24.14 -5.40 29.36
N THR A 8 23.91 -6.72 29.40
CA THR A 8 23.21 -7.42 28.27
C THR A 8 21.70 -7.22 28.28
N ILE A 9 21.07 -7.06 29.45
CA ILE A 9 19.63 -6.87 29.57
C ILE A 9 19.12 -5.56 28.88
N PRO A 10 19.75 -4.38 29.10
CA PRO A 10 19.37 -3.16 28.40
C PRO A 10 19.57 -3.25 26.90
N GLN A 11 20.65 -3.88 26.43
CA GLN A 11 20.89 -4.05 24.98
C GLN A 11 19.84 -4.93 24.33
N LEU A 12 19.47 -6.05 24.93
CA LEU A 12 18.41 -6.93 24.46
C LEU A 12 17.04 -6.23 24.43
N MET A 13 16.78 -5.34 25.39
CA MET A 13 15.54 -4.54 25.37
C MET A 13 15.54 -3.52 24.24
N LEU A 14 16.66 -2.83 23.99
CA LEU A 14 16.78 -1.88 22.88
C LEU A 14 16.63 -2.58 21.53
N GLU A 15 17.27 -3.73 21.31
CA GLU A 15 17.10 -4.52 20.09
C GLU A 15 15.64 -4.92 19.86
N ARG A 16 14.89 -5.27 20.91
CA ARG A 16 13.46 -5.58 20.79
C ARG A 16 12.60 -4.36 20.44
N LEU A 17 12.96 -3.18 20.94
CA LEU A 17 12.30 -1.93 20.58
C LEU A 17 12.55 -1.57 19.11
N ASP A 18 13.77 -1.76 18.62
CA ASP A 18 14.14 -1.49 17.22
C ASP A 18 13.40 -2.43 16.25
N VAL A 19 13.28 -3.72 16.61
CA VAL A 19 12.47 -4.68 15.85
C VAL A 19 10.98 -4.27 15.84
N GLY A 20 10.45 -3.85 17.00
CA GLY A 20 9.08 -3.37 17.11
C GLY A 20 8.82 -2.11 16.27
N TRP A 21 9.77 -1.18 16.26
CA TRP A 21 9.71 0.02 15.44
C TRP A 21 9.73 -0.33 13.95
N THR A 22 10.65 -1.18 13.52
CA THR A 22 10.73 -1.66 12.15
C THR A 22 9.44 -2.34 11.70
N PHE A 23 8.84 -3.17 12.56
CA PHE A 23 7.53 -3.77 12.29
C PHE A 23 6.45 -2.71 12.09
N LEU A 24 6.42 -1.65 12.90
CA LEU A 24 5.43 -0.57 12.78
C LEU A 24 5.62 0.21 11.46
N LEU A 25 6.84 0.46 11.03
CA LEU A 25 7.14 1.08 9.75
C LEU A 25 6.63 0.21 8.58
N LEU A 26 6.95 -1.07 8.58
CA LEU A 26 6.48 -2.03 7.58
C LEU A 26 4.96 -2.15 7.59
N LEU A 27 4.35 -2.24 8.78
CA LEU A 27 2.90 -2.28 8.92
C LEU A 27 2.24 -1.05 8.31
N THR A 28 2.82 0.14 8.49
CA THR A 28 2.33 1.38 7.90
C THR A 28 2.39 1.30 6.37
N ARG A 29 3.52 0.89 5.79
CA ARG A 29 3.72 0.71 4.35
C ARG A 29 2.68 -0.26 3.76
N TYR A 30 2.58 -1.47 4.31
CA TYR A 30 1.66 -2.49 3.82
C TYR A 30 0.20 -2.14 4.04
N THR A 31 -0.14 -1.45 5.13
CA THR A 31 -1.53 -1.01 5.37
C THR A 31 -1.98 -0.02 4.31
N VAL A 32 -1.18 1.01 4.04
CA VAL A 32 -1.49 2.01 3.00
C VAL A 32 -1.61 1.35 1.63
N PHE A 33 -0.68 0.49 1.28
CA PHE A 33 -0.71 -0.27 0.04
C PHE A 33 -2.00 -1.10 -0.08
N MET A 34 -2.33 -1.91 0.92
CA MET A 34 -3.53 -2.77 0.91
C MET A 34 -4.84 -1.99 0.87
N MET A 35 -4.87 -0.77 1.43
CA MET A 35 -6.07 0.08 1.36
C MET A 35 -6.35 0.59 -0.06
N LEU A 36 -5.31 0.79 -0.87
CA LEU A 36 -5.41 1.36 -2.21
C LEU A 36 -5.51 0.31 -3.32
N VAL A 37 -4.96 -0.90 -3.10
CA VAL A 37 -4.99 -1.96 -4.12
C VAL A 37 -6.44 -2.32 -4.49
N PRO A 38 -6.81 -2.24 -5.78
CA PRO A 38 -8.14 -2.64 -6.24
C PRO A 38 -8.31 -4.17 -6.15
N GLY A 39 -9.57 -4.61 -6.00
CA GLY A 39 -9.92 -6.04 -6.08
C GLY A 39 -10.05 -6.78 -4.75
N LEU A 40 -9.62 -6.22 -3.62
CA LEU A 40 -9.74 -6.84 -2.30
C LEU A 40 -11.05 -6.48 -1.57
N GLY A 41 -12.11 -6.20 -2.32
CA GLY A 41 -13.41 -5.81 -1.78
C GLY A 41 -13.52 -4.30 -1.51
N GLY A 42 -14.72 -3.75 -1.67
CA GLY A 42 -15.05 -2.35 -1.39
C GLY A 42 -15.75 -2.17 -0.03
N GLY A 43 -15.67 -0.96 0.53
CA GLY A 43 -16.38 -0.59 1.75
C GLY A 43 -15.83 -1.26 3.02
N MET A 44 -16.67 -1.30 4.07
CA MET A 44 -16.29 -1.82 5.40
C MET A 44 -15.91 -3.31 5.36
N ASN A 45 -16.51 -4.10 4.49
CA ASN A 45 -16.18 -5.54 4.35
C ASN A 45 -14.75 -5.75 3.81
N GLY A 46 -14.22 -4.81 3.04
CA GLY A 46 -12.84 -4.85 2.57
C GLY A 46 -11.81 -4.65 3.67
N ILE A 47 -12.11 -3.84 4.67
CA ILE A 47 -11.19 -3.53 5.78
C ILE A 47 -10.88 -4.79 6.58
N THR A 48 -11.86 -5.66 6.81
CA THR A 48 -11.70 -6.90 7.58
C THR A 48 -10.73 -7.89 6.94
N VAL A 49 -10.51 -7.80 5.63
CA VAL A 49 -9.56 -8.65 4.89
C VAL A 49 -8.22 -7.93 4.70
N ARG A 50 -8.25 -6.66 4.38
CA ARG A 50 -7.07 -5.85 4.04
C ARG A 50 -6.13 -5.66 5.21
N TYR A 51 -6.68 -5.35 6.39
CA TYR A 51 -5.88 -5.09 7.57
C TYR A 51 -5.13 -6.34 8.08
N PRO A 52 -5.76 -7.52 8.27
CA PRO A 52 -5.03 -8.74 8.60
C PRO A 52 -4.00 -9.13 7.55
N ALA A 53 -4.29 -8.94 6.25
CA ALA A 53 -3.34 -9.20 5.19
C ALA A 53 -2.11 -8.30 5.30
N ALA A 54 -2.29 -7.01 5.59
CA ALA A 54 -1.17 -6.08 5.83
C ALA A 54 -0.32 -6.50 7.03
N VAL A 55 -0.95 -6.95 8.12
CA VAL A 55 -0.23 -7.45 9.32
C VAL A 55 0.60 -8.69 8.97
N VAL A 56 0.02 -9.65 8.25
CA VAL A 56 0.73 -10.88 7.84
C VAL A 56 1.90 -10.55 6.93
N LEU A 57 1.73 -9.66 5.96
CA LEU A 57 2.81 -9.23 5.07
C LEU A 57 3.91 -8.50 5.85
N ALA A 58 3.57 -7.59 6.75
CA ALA A 58 4.55 -6.90 7.58
C ALA A 58 5.36 -7.86 8.46
N LEU A 59 4.70 -8.89 9.01
CA LEU A 59 5.39 -9.95 9.77
C LEU A 59 6.28 -10.82 8.89
N ALA A 60 5.79 -11.18 7.69
CA ALA A 60 6.55 -12.00 6.74
C ALA A 60 7.80 -11.30 6.21
N SER A 61 7.72 -9.98 6.05
CA SER A 61 8.83 -9.14 5.58
C SER A 61 9.78 -8.69 6.71
N LEU A 62 9.40 -8.89 7.96
CA LEU A 62 10.20 -8.45 9.10
C LEU A 62 11.51 -9.23 9.21
N ASN A 63 12.64 -8.54 9.01
CA ASN A 63 13.97 -9.09 9.20
C ASN A 63 14.64 -8.45 10.42
N PRO A 64 14.74 -9.17 11.54
CA PRO A 64 15.36 -8.63 12.77
C PRO A 64 16.82 -8.19 12.60
N ALA A 65 17.56 -8.79 11.64
CA ALA A 65 18.94 -8.42 11.35
C ALA A 65 19.08 -7.05 10.65
N GLN A 66 17.99 -6.52 10.12
CA GLN A 66 17.93 -5.22 9.46
C GLN A 66 17.07 -4.21 10.24
N ALA A 67 16.86 -4.47 11.53
CA ALA A 67 16.08 -3.58 12.39
C ALA A 67 16.69 -2.17 12.42
N VAL A 68 15.79 -1.19 12.34
CA VAL A 68 16.14 0.23 12.35
C VAL A 68 16.01 0.76 13.76
N ALA A 69 17.04 1.46 14.23
CA ALA A 69 17.04 2.05 15.56
C ALA A 69 15.89 3.06 15.71
N VAL A 70 15.20 3.01 16.84
CA VAL A 70 14.14 3.97 17.16
C VAL A 70 14.77 5.37 17.28
N PRO A 71 14.32 6.35 16.46
CA PRO A 71 14.81 7.72 16.56
C PRO A 71 14.46 8.33 17.92
N VAL A 72 15.39 9.08 18.50
CA VAL A 72 15.13 9.84 19.72
C VAL A 72 14.34 11.12 19.42
N ASP A 73 14.48 11.64 18.21
CA ASP A 73 13.84 12.87 17.76
C ASP A 73 12.43 12.59 17.22
N MET A 74 11.44 13.26 17.77
CA MET A 74 10.03 13.13 17.38
C MET A 74 9.76 13.53 15.93
N TRP A 75 10.52 14.49 15.40
CA TRP A 75 10.42 14.88 13.99
C TRP A 75 10.92 13.80 13.04
N LEU A 76 11.96 13.08 13.43
CA LEU A 76 12.50 11.98 12.65
C LEU A 76 11.55 10.77 12.66
N LEU A 77 10.91 10.48 13.80
CA LEU A 77 9.84 9.47 13.89
C LEU A 77 8.70 9.77 12.90
N ALA A 78 8.21 11.03 12.93
CA ALA A 78 7.14 11.45 12.03
C ALA A 78 7.59 11.38 10.55
N ALA A 79 8.80 11.82 10.24
CA ALA A 79 9.35 11.78 8.89
C ALA A 79 9.47 10.34 8.35
N GLN A 80 9.93 9.40 9.18
CA GLN A 80 9.99 8.00 8.80
C GLN A 80 8.60 7.41 8.52
N LEU A 81 7.60 7.66 9.37
CA LEU A 81 6.23 7.21 9.13
C LEU A 81 5.64 7.80 7.85
N VAL A 82 5.82 9.10 7.62
CA VAL A 82 5.34 9.75 6.40
C VAL A 82 6.01 9.17 5.16
N SER A 83 7.29 8.88 5.22
CA SER A 83 8.01 8.26 4.10
C SER A 83 7.48 6.86 3.76
N GLU A 84 7.13 6.06 4.77
CA GLU A 84 6.53 4.73 4.56
C GLU A 84 5.12 4.83 3.95
N VAL A 85 4.32 5.80 4.38
CA VAL A 85 3.02 6.11 3.76
C VAL A 85 3.19 6.47 2.29
N LEU A 86 4.18 7.31 1.95
CA LEU A 86 4.44 7.71 0.56
C LEU A 86 4.89 6.52 -0.29
N LEU A 87 5.79 5.67 0.21
CA LEU A 87 6.24 4.48 -0.52
C LEU A 87 5.08 3.51 -0.78
N GLY A 88 4.26 3.22 0.23
CA GLY A 88 3.07 2.39 0.07
C GLY A 88 2.09 2.95 -0.96
N ASN A 89 1.89 4.28 -0.98
CA ASN A 89 1.07 4.98 -1.97
C ASN A 89 1.64 4.84 -3.39
N ILE A 90 2.93 5.12 -3.58
CA ILE A 90 3.58 5.11 -4.91
C ILE A 90 3.40 3.74 -5.57
N VAL A 91 3.67 2.66 -4.83
CA VAL A 91 3.52 1.31 -5.38
C VAL A 91 2.06 0.96 -5.67
N ALA A 92 1.13 1.39 -4.81
CA ALA A 92 -0.30 1.16 -5.02
C ALA A 92 -0.89 1.96 -6.19
N LEU A 93 -0.29 3.07 -6.59
CA LEU A 93 -0.74 3.87 -7.73
C LEU A 93 -0.69 3.10 -9.04
N ILE A 94 0.24 2.16 -9.22
CA ILE A 94 0.38 1.38 -10.45
C ILE A 94 -0.91 0.62 -10.78
N PRO A 95 -1.39 -0.33 -9.94
CA PRO A 95 -2.63 -1.04 -10.23
C PRO A 95 -3.86 -0.12 -10.18
N LEU A 96 -3.85 0.90 -9.32
CA LEU A 96 -4.95 1.84 -9.20
C LEU A 96 -5.17 2.65 -10.50
N THR A 97 -4.11 3.14 -11.13
CA THR A 97 -4.20 3.92 -12.38
C THR A 97 -4.68 3.07 -13.55
N ILE A 98 -4.30 1.78 -13.61
CA ILE A 98 -4.78 0.86 -14.64
C ILE A 98 -6.30 0.69 -14.53
N VAL A 99 -6.82 0.43 -13.34
CA VAL A 99 -8.26 0.27 -13.10
C VAL A 99 -9.02 1.58 -13.33
N ALA A 100 -8.48 2.71 -12.87
CA ALA A 100 -9.06 4.03 -13.09
C ALA A 100 -9.12 4.38 -14.58
N GLY A 101 -8.11 4.03 -15.36
CA GLY A 101 -8.09 4.19 -16.82
C GLY A 101 -9.20 3.38 -17.49
N ALA A 102 -9.38 2.13 -17.12
CA ALA A 102 -10.47 1.28 -17.63
C ALA A 102 -11.85 1.87 -17.28
N GLN A 103 -12.03 2.34 -16.04
CA GLN A 103 -13.27 3.00 -15.61
C GLN A 103 -13.56 4.27 -16.44
N THR A 104 -12.54 5.10 -16.67
CA THR A 104 -12.65 6.31 -17.50
C THR A 104 -13.06 5.97 -18.93
N ALA A 105 -12.47 4.93 -19.53
CA ALA A 105 -12.86 4.44 -20.84
C ALA A 105 -14.34 4.01 -20.87
N GLY A 106 -14.82 3.34 -19.83
CA GLY A 106 -16.24 2.98 -19.67
C GLY A 106 -17.15 4.19 -19.59
N HIS A 107 -16.77 5.25 -18.88
CA HIS A 107 -17.53 6.51 -18.82
C HIS A 107 -17.61 7.20 -20.19
N LEU A 108 -16.51 7.24 -20.94
CA LEU A 108 -16.49 7.80 -22.28
C LEU A 108 -17.39 7.00 -23.23
N ALA A 109 -17.33 5.66 -23.17
CA ALA A 109 -18.18 4.79 -23.97
C ALA A 109 -19.67 5.00 -23.62
N SER A 110 -20.04 5.09 -22.33
CA SER A 110 -21.40 5.38 -21.88
C SER A 110 -21.92 6.73 -22.44
N GLY A 111 -21.03 7.74 -22.39
CA GLY A 111 -21.37 9.07 -22.92
C GLY A 111 -21.63 9.07 -24.43
N THR A 112 -20.77 8.41 -25.21
CA THR A 112 -20.92 8.34 -26.69
C THR A 112 -22.14 7.51 -27.13
N MET A 113 -22.52 6.50 -26.36
CA MET A 113 -23.69 5.66 -26.59
C MET A 113 -24.98 6.34 -26.15
N GLY A 114 -24.94 7.52 -25.53
CA GLY A 114 -26.12 8.23 -25.06
C GLY A 114 -26.81 7.58 -23.85
N LEU A 115 -26.18 6.60 -23.20
CA LEU A 115 -26.73 5.92 -22.02
C LEU A 115 -26.97 6.89 -20.86
N ASN A 116 -26.18 7.94 -20.77
CA ASN A 116 -26.31 8.98 -19.75
C ASN A 116 -27.56 9.87 -19.98
N ALA A 117 -28.14 9.89 -21.22
CA ALA A 117 -29.36 10.63 -21.50
C ALA A 117 -30.59 10.05 -20.78
N ALA A 118 -30.61 8.75 -20.52
CA ALA A 118 -31.66 8.09 -19.75
C ALA A 118 -31.73 8.62 -18.29
N GLN A 119 -30.62 8.99 -17.71
CA GLN A 119 -30.52 9.56 -16.34
C GLN A 119 -31.14 10.98 -16.28
N LEU A 120 -31.15 11.71 -17.39
CA LEU A 120 -31.77 13.05 -17.49
C LEU A 120 -33.28 12.98 -17.59
N ILE A 121 -33.83 11.88 -18.15
CA ILE A 121 -35.24 11.71 -18.38
C ILE A 121 -35.98 11.19 -17.16
N ASP A 122 -35.36 10.23 -16.43
CA ASP A 122 -35.96 9.66 -15.22
C ASP A 122 -34.89 9.41 -14.13
N PRO A 123 -34.71 10.35 -13.22
CA PRO A 123 -33.72 10.22 -12.13
C PRO A 123 -34.08 9.11 -11.12
N THR A 124 -35.32 8.60 -11.13
CA THR A 124 -35.74 7.54 -10.19
C THR A 124 -35.38 6.14 -10.67
N THR A 125 -35.34 5.93 -11.98
CA THR A 125 -34.95 4.66 -12.61
C THR A 125 -33.45 4.56 -12.90
N SER A 126 -32.72 5.66 -12.88
CA SER A 126 -31.27 5.71 -13.16
C SER A 126 -30.41 4.90 -12.19
N ALA A 127 -30.93 4.59 -10.99
CA ALA A 127 -30.23 3.76 -10.01
C ALA A 127 -30.12 2.26 -10.39
N ALA A 128 -30.87 1.82 -11.41
CA ALA A 128 -30.97 0.40 -11.76
C ALA A 128 -30.17 -0.02 -13.01
N LEU A 129 -29.69 0.93 -13.81
CA LEU A 129 -28.89 0.59 -14.99
C LEU A 129 -27.43 0.37 -14.60
N PRO A 130 -26.84 -0.79 -14.96
CA PRO A 130 -25.43 -1.02 -14.71
C PRO A 130 -24.62 0.03 -15.44
N ASP A 131 -23.92 0.86 -14.69
CA ASP A 131 -23.00 1.85 -15.25
C ASP A 131 -21.90 1.09 -16.01
N LEU A 132 -21.80 1.35 -17.33
CA LEU A 132 -20.80 0.70 -18.19
C LEU A 132 -19.38 0.89 -17.61
N ALA A 133 -19.11 2.03 -17.00
CA ALA A 133 -17.87 2.30 -16.32
C ALA A 133 -17.58 1.30 -15.19
N ARG A 134 -18.61 0.88 -14.45
CA ARG A 134 -18.50 -0.12 -13.40
C ARG A 134 -18.15 -1.49 -13.99
N ILE A 135 -18.80 -1.87 -15.08
CA ILE A 135 -18.51 -3.14 -15.79
C ILE A 135 -17.04 -3.15 -16.25
N TYR A 136 -16.55 -2.07 -16.84
CA TYR A 136 -15.15 -1.96 -17.27
C TYR A 136 -14.18 -2.00 -16.09
N SER A 137 -14.52 -1.34 -15.00
CA SER A 137 -13.72 -1.39 -13.76
C SER A 137 -13.64 -2.80 -13.19
N ASP A 138 -14.79 -3.47 -13.04
CA ASP A 138 -14.85 -4.83 -12.47
C ASP A 138 -14.14 -5.83 -13.38
N LEU A 139 -14.30 -5.71 -14.71
CA LEU A 139 -13.56 -6.55 -15.67
C LEU A 139 -12.06 -6.33 -15.59
N SER A 140 -11.61 -5.06 -15.46
CA SER A 140 -10.19 -4.73 -15.31
C SER A 140 -9.62 -5.35 -14.03
N ILE A 141 -10.34 -5.30 -12.92
CA ILE A 141 -9.94 -5.94 -11.66
C ILE A 141 -9.84 -7.46 -11.83
N ILE A 142 -10.82 -8.10 -12.48
CA ILE A 142 -10.80 -9.55 -12.72
C ILE A 142 -9.59 -9.93 -13.57
N VAL A 143 -9.32 -9.20 -14.65
CA VAL A 143 -8.16 -9.44 -15.52
C VAL A 143 -6.86 -9.25 -14.73
N PHE A 144 -6.74 -8.18 -13.93
CA PHE A 144 -5.59 -7.93 -13.08
C PHE A 144 -5.32 -9.09 -12.11
N LEU A 145 -6.38 -9.63 -11.50
CA LEU A 145 -6.26 -10.78 -10.60
C LEU A 145 -5.89 -12.08 -11.33
N LEU A 146 -6.49 -12.33 -12.50
CA LEU A 146 -6.22 -13.53 -13.32
C LEU A 146 -4.79 -13.59 -13.85
N VAL A 147 -4.24 -12.45 -14.25
CA VAL A 147 -2.83 -12.32 -14.70
C VAL A 147 -1.84 -12.45 -13.53
N GLY A 148 -2.34 -12.47 -12.28
CA GLY A 148 -1.48 -12.50 -11.09
C GLY A 148 -0.85 -11.14 -10.75
N GLY A 149 -1.43 -10.04 -11.24
CA GLY A 149 -0.93 -8.68 -11.02
C GLY A 149 -0.79 -8.33 -9.54
N HIS A 150 -1.70 -8.82 -8.69
CA HIS A 150 -1.61 -8.65 -7.25
C HIS A 150 -0.34 -9.29 -6.67
N TYR A 151 0.03 -10.49 -7.14
CA TYR A 151 1.25 -11.16 -6.70
C TYR A 151 2.51 -10.38 -7.12
N LEU A 152 2.54 -9.91 -8.37
CA LEU A 152 3.66 -9.13 -8.89
C LEU A 152 3.87 -7.85 -8.06
N VAL A 153 2.80 -7.10 -7.78
CA VAL A 153 2.91 -5.84 -7.02
C VAL A 153 3.31 -6.09 -5.56
N ILE A 154 2.82 -7.17 -4.94
CA ILE A 154 3.23 -7.55 -3.59
C ILE A 154 4.71 -7.98 -3.56
N SER A 155 5.16 -8.76 -4.55
CA SER A 155 6.56 -9.18 -4.63
C SER A 155 7.52 -8.01 -4.86
N GLU A 156 7.12 -7.04 -5.68
CA GLU A 156 7.89 -5.80 -5.86
C GLU A 156 7.96 -4.98 -4.57
N LEU A 157 6.85 -4.84 -3.86
CA LEU A 157 6.82 -4.12 -2.57
C LEU A 157 7.71 -4.79 -1.52
N ALA A 158 7.71 -6.13 -1.46
CA ALA A 158 8.59 -6.89 -0.59
C ALA A 158 10.07 -6.81 -1.06
N GLY A 159 10.31 -6.79 -2.37
CA GLY A 159 11.64 -6.60 -2.95
C GLY A 159 12.23 -5.21 -2.67
N LEU A 160 11.40 -4.18 -2.58
CA LEU A 160 11.83 -2.83 -2.23
C LEU A 160 12.53 -2.76 -0.86
N GLU A 161 12.22 -3.64 0.08
CA GLU A 161 12.87 -3.67 1.40
C GLU A 161 14.37 -3.97 1.31
N GLN A 162 14.80 -4.68 0.29
CA GLN A 162 16.23 -4.96 0.05
C GLN A 162 16.96 -3.73 -0.48
N THR A 163 16.25 -2.88 -1.24
CA THR A 163 16.81 -1.68 -1.87
C THR A 163 16.60 -0.43 -0.99
N ILE A 164 15.41 -0.30 -0.41
CA ILE A 164 14.99 0.83 0.43
C ILE A 164 14.63 0.29 1.80
N ARG A 165 15.60 0.33 2.73
CA ARG A 165 15.37 -0.11 4.11
C ARG A 165 14.23 0.70 4.75
N PRO A 166 13.41 0.07 5.62
CA PRO A 166 12.39 0.78 6.38
C PRO A 166 13.00 2.01 7.08
N GLY A 167 12.31 3.15 7.01
CA GLY A 167 12.75 4.40 7.62
C GLY A 167 13.96 5.10 6.98
N SER A 168 14.56 4.55 5.93
CA SER A 168 15.71 5.18 5.25
C SER A 168 15.31 6.17 4.17
N PHE A 169 14.07 6.09 3.68
CA PHE A 169 13.54 7.01 2.68
C PHE A 169 13.16 8.34 3.37
N VAL A 170 14.14 9.18 3.58
CA VAL A 170 13.89 10.58 3.90
C VAL A 170 13.68 11.30 2.57
N LEU A 171 12.68 12.16 2.47
CA LEU A 171 12.44 13.07 1.33
C LEU A 171 13.64 14.04 1.15
N SER A 172 14.79 13.48 0.85
CA SER A 172 15.97 14.22 0.42
C SER A 172 16.04 14.18 -1.11
N ALA A 173 16.59 15.19 -1.73
CA ALA A 173 16.80 15.23 -3.18
C ALA A 173 17.53 13.96 -3.68
N SER A 174 18.41 13.37 -2.88
CA SER A 174 19.12 12.12 -3.14
C SER A 174 18.22 10.88 -3.14
N GLY A 175 17.13 10.86 -2.36
CA GLY A 175 16.15 9.76 -2.36
C GLY A 175 15.30 9.72 -3.62
N LEU A 176 14.99 10.87 -4.19
CA LEU A 176 14.28 10.98 -5.47
C LEU A 176 15.15 10.55 -6.66
N GLU A 177 16.44 10.87 -6.64
CA GLU A 177 17.38 10.45 -7.68
C GLU A 177 17.55 8.93 -7.73
N THR A 178 17.55 8.24 -6.59
CA THR A 178 17.61 6.77 -6.54
C THR A 178 16.35 6.10 -7.10
N LEU A 179 15.17 6.71 -6.97
CA LEU A 179 13.93 6.20 -7.56
C LEU A 179 13.86 6.40 -9.09
N ILE A 180 14.51 7.46 -9.61
CA ILE A 180 14.48 7.78 -11.05
C ILE A 180 15.54 6.96 -11.82
N SER A 181 16.58 6.47 -11.13
CA SER A 181 17.70 5.74 -11.75
C SER A 181 17.49 4.22 -11.87
N GLN A 182 16.37 3.70 -11.39
CA GLN A 182 15.93 2.30 -11.54
C GLN A 182 14.86 2.16 -12.64
#